data_71437cae657f5894dccb538995575a89
#
_entry.id   71437cae657f5894dccb538995575a89
#
_cell.length_a   1.000
_cell.length_b   1.000
_cell.length_c   1.000
_cell.angle_alpha   90.00
_cell.angle_beta   90.00
_cell.angle_gamma   90.00
#
_symmetry.space_group_name_H-M   'P 1'
#
loop_
_entity.id
_entity.type
_entity.pdbx_description
1 polymer ?
#
loop_
_entity_poly.entity_id
_entity_poly.type
_entity_poly.pdbx_seq_one_letter_code
_entity_poly.pdbx_strand_id
1 'polypeptide(L)'
;MKITLKQSMNDLTKVFLSVLVFSPVMVHAGHIDDEVKALRAEILELKKIVQQKDIDSEKNIERIFSQTDELPTRSTQPQKLNSVPVFINKSGARVKLYGFIRGDASYQFKGGNGMFNRINKVELDGTHNNEDRFYSTVTTSRLGLDFKSEQKDQPISGKLEFDFRGGSNNDTVRIRHAYLNYKNLLIGQTTSTFLDTDNNPAMLDFGSPLGIGTKRTPMLRYLDNLNAQTKLFLGLEQGQTDNRLPSFITKLKYHFLDDKGSASIRGMAQEVRSRELDNATEFSWGIGVGTNYKITNDLEINVDYSHVKGDSTLLLYTNSAYNSEQNQNDINLNEFDAFSIGLSYQINPKLQSTIAYGAMFSNDSNEFAKIAKNKADTAQNKALQQGWINFMYSPITPLTFGIEYIYGERETYTGEKGKDSRLSTMVKYSF
;
A
#
# COMPACT_ATOMS: atom_id res chain seq x y z
N MET A 1 19.51 26.00 -22.40
CA MET A 1 19.18 26.70 -21.17
C MET A 1 20.11 26.22 -20.05
N LYS A 2 21.34 26.77 -20.08
CA LYS A 2 22.40 26.50 -19.08
C LYS A 2 22.66 27.82 -18.37
N ILE A 3 22.10 28.04 -17.23
CA ILE A 3 22.48 29.07 -16.22
C ILE A 3 21.63 28.78 -15.00
N THR A 4 22.25 28.38 -13.89
CA THR A 4 21.85 28.65 -12.50
C THR A 4 22.42 27.63 -11.48
N LEU A 5 23.46 26.89 -11.83
CA LEU A 5 24.14 26.02 -10.83
C LEU A 5 25.49 26.59 -10.35
N LYS A 6 25.90 27.76 -10.83
CA LYS A 6 27.20 28.37 -10.48
C LYS A 6 27.11 29.46 -9.42
N GLN A 7 25.91 29.89 -9.01
CA GLN A 7 25.73 30.95 -8.03
C GLN A 7 25.57 30.47 -6.57
N SER A 8 25.18 29.21 -6.38
CA SER A 8 24.99 28.62 -5.05
C SER A 8 26.30 28.13 -4.38
N MET A 9 27.34 27.88 -5.17
CA MET A 9 28.64 27.46 -4.62
C MET A 9 29.56 28.62 -4.17
N ASN A 10 29.28 29.84 -4.63
CA ASN A 10 30.09 31.01 -4.28
C ASN A 10 29.74 31.65 -2.91
N ASP A 11 28.55 31.36 -2.38
CA ASP A 11 28.14 31.95 -1.09
C ASP A 11 28.61 31.12 0.11
N LEU A 12 28.88 29.84 -0.07
CA LEU A 12 29.48 29.00 0.99
C LEU A 12 30.98 29.20 1.16
N THR A 13 31.67 29.69 0.10
CA THR A 13 33.11 30.02 0.17
C THR A 13 33.38 31.40 0.76
N LYS A 14 32.41 32.29 0.79
CA LYS A 14 32.57 33.66 1.35
C LYS A 14 32.40 33.75 2.86
N VAL A 15 31.78 32.75 3.49
CA VAL A 15 31.64 32.71 4.96
C VAL A 15 32.89 32.12 5.62
N PHE A 16 33.75 31.44 4.88
CA PHE A 16 34.99 30.86 5.43
C PHE A 16 36.26 31.72 5.26
N LEU A 17 36.18 32.90 4.58
CA LEU A 17 37.36 33.71 4.26
C LEU A 17 37.40 35.06 4.95
N SER A 18 36.54 35.34 5.93
CA SER A 18 36.51 36.65 6.62
C SER A 18 37.11 36.66 8.02
N VAL A 19 37.90 35.66 8.41
CA VAL A 19 38.62 35.64 9.69
C VAL A 19 40.10 35.34 9.47
N LEU A 20 40.78 36.18 8.70
CA LEU A 20 42.24 36.21 8.66
C LEU A 20 42.72 37.61 8.19
N VAL A 21 42.59 38.59 9.07
CA VAL A 21 43.40 39.80 9.00
C VAL A 21 44.42 39.73 10.14
N PHE A 22 45.67 39.44 9.76
CA PHE A 22 46.82 39.48 10.65
C PHE A 22 47.25 40.92 10.92
N SER A 23 47.28 41.30 12.19
CA SER A 23 48.13 42.39 12.67
C SER A 23 49.29 41.78 13.50
N PRO A 24 50.52 42.18 13.31
CA PRO A 24 51.63 41.60 14.04
C PRO A 24 51.75 42.25 15.41
N VAL A 25 51.51 41.50 16.48
CA VAL A 25 51.88 41.86 17.84
C VAL A 25 52.82 40.78 18.35
N MET A 26 54.00 41.26 18.91
CA MET A 26 54.99 40.40 19.55
C MET A 26 54.33 39.56 20.67
N VAL A 27 54.56 38.27 20.67
CA VAL A 27 53.95 37.35 21.62
C VAL A 27 54.96 36.67 22.51
N HIS A 28 54.64 36.69 23.80
CA HIS A 28 55.27 35.82 24.80
C HIS A 28 54.75 34.40 24.66
N ALA A 29 55.64 33.46 24.62
CA ALA A 29 55.34 32.04 24.26
C ALA A 29 54.51 31.23 25.29
N GLY A 30 53.90 31.88 26.28
CA GLY A 30 53.10 31.24 27.33
C GLY A 30 51.58 31.33 27.14
N HIS A 31 51.08 32.12 26.20
CA HIS A 31 49.63 32.39 26.07
C HIS A 31 48.92 31.60 24.97
N ILE A 32 49.67 31.02 24.05
CA ILE A 32 49.10 30.29 22.91
C ILE A 32 48.51 28.95 23.30
N ASP A 33 49.11 28.27 24.26
CA ASP A 33 48.61 26.95 24.74
C ASP A 33 47.28 27.06 25.48
N ASP A 34 47.02 28.16 26.17
CA ASP A 34 45.79 28.40 26.90
C ASP A 34 44.63 28.81 25.94
N GLU A 35 44.93 29.63 24.93
CA GLU A 35 43.95 29.97 23.88
C GLU A 35 43.56 28.73 23.01
N VAL A 36 44.55 27.91 22.68
CA VAL A 36 44.29 26.64 21.95
C VAL A 36 43.48 25.68 22.80
N LYS A 37 43.69 25.59 24.09
CA LYS A 37 42.85 24.79 25.00
C LYS A 37 41.44 25.37 25.13
N ALA A 38 41.27 26.68 25.23
CA ALA A 38 39.95 27.32 25.25
C ALA A 38 39.18 27.10 23.95
N LEU A 39 39.82 27.29 22.80
CA LEU A 39 39.21 27.00 21.49
C LEU A 39 38.82 25.53 21.31
N ARG A 40 39.63 24.59 21.79
CA ARG A 40 39.29 23.14 21.78
C ARG A 40 38.09 22.84 22.67
N ALA A 41 37.98 23.49 23.84
CA ALA A 41 36.84 23.33 24.73
C ALA A 41 35.54 23.86 24.08
N GLU A 42 35.62 25.03 23.42
CA GLU A 42 34.49 25.65 22.72
C GLU A 42 34.04 24.83 21.50
N ILE A 43 34.97 24.27 20.72
CA ILE A 43 34.69 23.35 19.63
C ILE A 43 34.01 22.05 20.16
N LEU A 44 34.41 21.55 21.33
CA LEU A 44 33.82 20.37 21.94
C LEU A 44 32.40 20.65 22.44
N GLU A 45 32.17 21.85 22.96
CA GLU A 45 30.83 22.29 23.39
C GLU A 45 29.91 22.55 22.21
N LEU A 46 30.37 23.19 21.16
CA LEU A 46 29.63 23.36 19.91
C LEU A 46 29.31 22.02 19.26
N LYS A 47 30.22 21.03 19.24
CA LYS A 47 29.94 19.68 18.79
C LYS A 47 28.84 19.03 19.62
N LYS A 48 28.83 19.17 20.93
CA LYS A 48 27.75 18.64 21.80
C LYS A 48 26.40 19.30 21.49
N ILE A 49 26.39 20.63 21.30
CA ILE A 49 25.18 21.39 20.97
C ILE A 49 24.62 20.96 19.60
N VAL A 50 25.48 20.77 18.59
CA VAL A 50 25.06 20.27 17.26
C VAL A 50 24.53 18.84 17.35
N GLN A 51 25.23 17.94 18.06
CA GLN A 51 24.74 16.57 18.27
C GLN A 51 23.45 16.53 19.07
N GLN A 52 23.27 17.39 20.07
CA GLN A 52 22.01 17.46 20.83
C GLN A 52 20.86 18.00 19.96
N LYS A 53 21.12 19.02 19.14
CA LYS A 53 20.12 19.52 18.17
C LYS A 53 19.74 18.48 17.11
N ASP A 54 20.68 17.69 16.64
CA ASP A 54 20.39 16.60 15.70
C ASP A 54 19.52 15.53 16.38
N ILE A 55 19.83 15.14 17.62
CA ILE A 55 19.03 14.17 18.38
C ILE A 55 17.62 14.71 18.69
N ASP A 56 17.51 15.98 19.08
CA ASP A 56 16.20 16.60 19.36
C ASP A 56 15.39 16.82 18.07
N SER A 57 16.06 17.09 16.95
CA SER A 57 15.45 17.11 15.62
C SER A 57 14.93 15.74 15.20
N GLU A 58 15.72 14.68 15.38
CA GLU A 58 15.33 13.31 15.06
C GLU A 58 14.13 12.84 15.90
N LYS A 59 14.15 13.07 17.22
CA LYS A 59 13.02 12.74 18.10
C LYS A 59 11.75 13.51 17.77
N ASN A 60 11.86 14.78 17.39
CA ASN A 60 10.72 15.57 16.92
C ASN A 60 10.21 15.09 15.55
N ILE A 61 11.09 14.67 14.66
CA ILE A 61 10.76 14.08 13.35
C ILE A 61 9.99 12.77 13.55
N GLU A 62 10.49 11.85 14.37
CA GLU A 62 9.80 10.59 14.67
C GLU A 62 8.41 10.82 15.30
N ARG A 63 8.32 11.75 16.27
CA ARG A 63 7.06 12.08 16.93
C ARG A 63 6.04 12.75 16.00
N ILE A 64 6.48 13.49 15.00
CA ILE A 64 5.65 14.17 14.01
C ILE A 64 5.16 13.16 12.94
N PHE A 65 6.01 12.24 12.50
CA PHE A 65 5.64 11.22 11.52
C PHE A 65 4.85 10.05 12.13
N SER A 66 5.02 9.76 13.42
CA SER A 66 4.19 8.76 14.12
C SER A 66 2.76 9.23 14.40
N GLN A 67 2.49 10.53 14.34
CA GLN A 67 1.15 11.10 14.51
C GLN A 67 0.38 11.31 13.19
N THR A 68 1.03 11.08 12.04
CA THR A 68 0.35 11.09 10.74
C THR A 68 -0.07 9.69 10.40
N ASP A 69 -1.20 9.32 10.95
CA ASP A 69 -1.85 8.07 10.71
C ASP A 69 -2.01 7.73 9.24
N GLU A 70 -1.49 6.58 9.00
CA GLU A 70 -2.19 5.38 8.60
C GLU A 70 -2.55 5.27 7.14
N LEU A 71 -1.52 4.88 6.41
CA LEU A 71 -1.70 3.78 5.50
C LEU A 71 -0.53 2.83 5.76
N PRO A 72 -0.80 1.61 6.20
CA PRO A 72 0.24 0.69 6.62
C PRO A 72 1.03 0.20 5.42
N THR A 73 2.19 0.80 5.20
CA THR A 73 3.29 -0.01 4.70
C THR A 73 3.89 -0.63 5.95
N ARG A 74 3.36 -1.78 6.33
CA ARG A 74 3.81 -2.52 7.47
C ARG A 74 5.30 -2.83 7.35
N SER A 75 6.10 -2.02 8.01
CA SER A 75 7.45 -2.38 8.39
C SER A 75 7.38 -2.95 9.80
N THR A 76 7.48 -4.25 9.89
CA THR A 76 7.70 -4.96 11.14
C THR A 76 9.08 -4.60 11.68
N GLN A 77 9.12 -3.85 12.73
CA GLN A 77 10.12 -3.56 13.77
C GLN A 77 10.56 -2.10 13.88
N PRO A 78 10.80 -1.60 15.12
CA PRO A 78 11.43 -0.30 15.33
C PRO A 78 12.92 -0.41 15.00
N GLN A 79 13.26 -0.18 13.74
CA GLN A 79 14.63 -0.08 13.30
C GLN A 79 15.11 1.34 13.53
N LYS A 80 16.33 1.50 14.10
CA LYS A 80 17.09 2.74 13.98
C LYS A 80 17.14 3.10 12.50
N LEU A 81 16.26 3.99 12.07
CA LEU A 81 16.28 4.51 10.71
C LEU A 81 17.61 5.26 10.52
N ASN A 82 18.42 4.78 9.59
CA ASN A 82 19.38 5.65 8.92
C ASN A 82 18.56 6.83 8.38
N SER A 83 18.96 8.05 8.68
CA SER A 83 18.21 9.27 8.41
C SER A 83 17.77 9.32 6.95
N VAL A 84 16.47 9.08 6.72
CA VAL A 84 15.86 9.31 5.40
C VAL A 84 16.01 10.77 5.07
N PRO A 85 16.46 11.16 3.87
CA PRO A 85 16.64 12.57 3.53
C PRO A 85 15.33 13.33 3.69
N VAL A 86 15.29 14.25 4.65
CA VAL A 86 14.15 15.16 4.85
C VAL A 86 14.56 16.52 4.28
N PHE A 87 13.85 16.97 3.28
CA PHE A 87 14.03 18.29 2.69
C PHE A 87 13.05 19.27 3.35
N ILE A 88 13.54 20.41 3.81
CA ILE A 88 12.71 21.50 4.30
C ILE A 88 12.67 22.57 3.22
N ASN A 89 11.48 22.93 2.74
CA ASN A 89 11.31 23.99 1.77
C ASN A 89 11.30 25.38 2.47
N LYS A 90 11.35 26.47 1.67
CA LYS A 90 11.35 27.84 2.18
C LYS A 90 10.10 28.20 3.02
N SER A 91 8.99 27.48 2.85
CA SER A 91 7.75 27.67 3.62
C SER A 91 7.67 26.78 4.88
N GLY A 92 8.75 26.07 5.23
CA GLY A 92 8.78 25.20 6.41
C GLY A 92 8.12 23.85 6.22
N ALA A 93 7.71 23.47 5.00
CA ALA A 93 7.17 22.15 4.76
C ALA A 93 8.27 21.10 4.67
N ARG A 94 8.10 20.01 5.39
CA ARG A 94 9.00 18.85 5.37
C ARG A 94 8.57 17.88 4.30
N VAL A 95 9.52 17.41 3.49
CA VAL A 95 9.31 16.42 2.43
C VAL A 95 10.24 15.24 2.70
N LYS A 96 9.66 14.06 2.84
CA LYS A 96 10.36 12.78 3.01
C LYS A 96 10.26 11.99 1.71
N LEU A 97 11.40 11.66 1.11
CA LEU A 97 11.49 10.70 0.02
C LEU A 97 11.57 9.28 0.60
N TYR A 98 10.78 8.36 0.05
CA TYR A 98 10.83 6.95 0.42
C TYR A 98 10.56 6.07 -0.81
N GLY A 99 10.86 4.79 -0.70
CA GLY A 99 10.57 3.87 -1.76
C GLY A 99 11.31 2.54 -1.63
N PHE A 100 11.29 1.79 -2.71
CA PHE A 100 12.11 0.60 -2.86
C PHE A 100 12.39 0.29 -4.33
N ILE A 101 13.56 -0.30 -4.55
CA ILE A 101 13.88 -0.99 -5.80
C ILE A 101 13.59 -2.47 -5.56
N ARG A 102 12.86 -3.10 -6.49
CA ARG A 102 12.43 -4.48 -6.35
C ARG A 102 12.57 -5.23 -7.68
N GLY A 103 13.20 -6.39 -7.62
CA GLY A 103 13.22 -7.37 -8.70
C GLY A 103 12.42 -8.60 -8.31
N ASP A 104 11.60 -9.10 -9.22
CA ASP A 104 10.79 -10.29 -9.04
C ASP A 104 11.10 -11.31 -10.14
N ALA A 105 11.07 -12.60 -9.80
CA ALA A 105 11.07 -13.70 -10.75
C ALA A 105 10.04 -14.74 -10.32
N SER A 106 9.35 -15.34 -11.29
CA SER A 106 8.33 -16.36 -11.05
C SER A 106 8.42 -17.48 -12.08
N TYR A 107 8.41 -18.72 -11.58
CA TYR A 107 8.20 -19.89 -12.41
C TYR A 107 6.78 -20.40 -12.17
N GLN A 108 5.96 -20.33 -13.21
CA GLN A 108 4.60 -20.83 -13.23
C GLN A 108 4.63 -22.26 -13.76
N PHE A 109 4.16 -23.22 -12.98
CA PHE A 109 3.98 -24.62 -13.43
C PHE A 109 2.64 -24.79 -14.14
N LYS A 110 1.60 -24.10 -13.67
CA LYS A 110 0.27 -23.98 -14.26
C LYS A 110 -0.29 -22.59 -13.96
N GLY A 111 -1.17 -22.09 -14.83
CA GLY A 111 -1.78 -20.77 -14.62
C GLY A 111 -2.28 -20.15 -15.92
N GLY A 112 -2.02 -18.87 -16.10
CA GLY A 112 -2.44 -18.11 -17.28
C GLY A 112 -1.38 -17.09 -17.69
N ASN A 113 -1.73 -16.16 -18.55
CA ASN A 113 -0.85 -15.11 -18.99
C ASN A 113 -0.58 -14.10 -17.87
N GLY A 114 0.69 -13.89 -17.56
CA GLY A 114 1.15 -12.86 -16.65
C GLY A 114 1.95 -13.39 -15.47
N MET A 115 2.85 -12.55 -15.00
CA MET A 115 3.82 -12.89 -13.97
C MET A 115 3.20 -13.07 -12.59
N PHE A 116 2.20 -12.25 -12.26
CA PHE A 116 1.61 -12.21 -10.93
C PHE A 116 0.25 -12.88 -10.89
N ASN A 117 -0.18 -13.20 -9.68
CA ASN A 117 -1.45 -13.81 -9.40
C ASN A 117 -2.61 -13.16 -10.18
N ARG A 118 -3.33 -13.99 -10.92
CA ARG A 118 -4.58 -13.66 -11.60
C ARG A 118 -5.47 -14.88 -11.55
N ILE A 119 -5.74 -15.37 -10.36
CA ILE A 119 -6.47 -16.61 -10.13
C ILE A 119 -7.81 -16.69 -10.90
N ASN A 120 -8.48 -15.55 -11.08
CA ASN A 120 -9.74 -15.47 -11.82
C ASN A 120 -9.60 -15.62 -13.35
N LYS A 121 -8.38 -15.63 -13.89
CA LYS A 121 -8.05 -15.67 -15.32
C LYS A 121 -7.02 -16.74 -15.67
N VAL A 122 -6.79 -17.69 -14.76
CA VAL A 122 -5.96 -18.85 -15.12
C VAL A 122 -6.65 -19.68 -16.20
N GLU A 123 -5.88 -20.27 -17.07
CA GLU A 123 -6.40 -21.06 -18.17
C GLU A 123 -7.15 -22.28 -17.63
N LEU A 124 -8.23 -22.66 -18.34
CA LEU A 124 -9.04 -23.82 -17.98
C LEU A 124 -8.29 -25.12 -18.32
N ASP A 125 -8.55 -26.17 -17.57
CA ASP A 125 -7.95 -27.47 -17.78
C ASP A 125 -8.29 -27.98 -19.21
N GLY A 126 -7.29 -28.55 -19.89
CA GLY A 126 -7.41 -29.01 -21.25
C GLY A 126 -7.13 -27.98 -22.35
N THR A 127 -6.84 -26.71 -21.97
CA THR A 127 -6.36 -25.71 -22.94
C THR A 127 -4.85 -25.78 -23.06
N HIS A 128 -4.31 -25.56 -24.27
CA HIS A 128 -2.86 -25.57 -24.52
C HIS A 128 -2.10 -24.39 -23.90
N ASN A 129 -2.80 -23.39 -23.39
CA ASN A 129 -2.19 -22.18 -22.84
C ASN A 129 -1.80 -22.31 -21.35
N ASN A 130 -2.14 -23.42 -20.68
CA ASN A 130 -1.80 -23.68 -19.29
C ASN A 130 -0.44 -24.39 -19.15
N GLU A 131 0.58 -23.87 -19.83
CA GLU A 131 1.93 -24.43 -19.86
C GLU A 131 2.85 -23.71 -18.88
N ASP A 132 3.98 -24.35 -18.54
CA ASP A 132 4.99 -23.77 -17.68
C ASP A 132 5.72 -22.58 -18.33
N ARG A 133 5.97 -21.53 -17.54
CA ARG A 133 6.56 -20.28 -17.99
C ARG A 133 7.44 -19.65 -16.92
N PHE A 134 8.50 -19.00 -17.37
CA PHE A 134 9.32 -18.16 -16.53
C PHE A 134 9.08 -16.68 -16.84
N TYR A 135 8.95 -15.89 -15.78
CA TYR A 135 8.79 -14.44 -15.87
C TYR A 135 9.77 -13.74 -14.93
N SER A 136 10.20 -12.53 -15.29
CA SER A 136 10.92 -11.62 -14.40
C SER A 136 10.55 -10.18 -14.66
N THR A 137 10.64 -9.30 -13.64
CA THR A 137 10.36 -7.88 -13.78
C THR A 137 11.04 -7.06 -12.68
N VAL A 138 11.21 -5.77 -12.94
CA VAL A 138 11.62 -4.74 -11.97
C VAL A 138 10.56 -3.63 -11.83
N THR A 139 9.45 -3.72 -12.58
CA THR A 139 8.40 -2.69 -12.64
C THR A 139 7.60 -2.56 -11.36
N THR A 140 7.77 -3.46 -10.41
CA THR A 140 7.22 -3.41 -9.06
C THR A 140 7.91 -2.39 -8.15
N SER A 141 9.05 -1.83 -8.55
CA SER A 141 9.74 -0.77 -7.84
C SER A 141 8.83 0.44 -7.62
N ARG A 142 9.03 1.13 -6.50
CA ARG A 142 8.14 2.19 -6.04
C ARG A 142 8.91 3.40 -5.55
N LEU A 143 8.37 4.59 -5.80
CA LEU A 143 8.85 5.85 -5.28
C LEU A 143 7.69 6.63 -4.67
N GLY A 144 7.94 7.32 -3.57
CA GLY A 144 6.96 8.14 -2.89
C GLY A 144 7.55 9.35 -2.20
N LEU A 145 6.71 10.36 -2.01
CA LEU A 145 6.98 11.57 -1.28
C LEU A 145 5.88 11.76 -0.24
N ASP A 146 6.26 11.83 1.03
CA ASP A 146 5.38 12.33 2.09
C ASP A 146 5.74 13.78 2.37
N PHE A 147 4.75 14.64 2.52
CA PHE A 147 4.98 16.02 2.91
C PHE A 147 4.07 16.44 4.06
N LYS A 148 4.59 17.32 4.91
CA LYS A 148 3.87 17.87 6.05
C LYS A 148 4.28 19.33 6.27
N SER A 149 3.27 20.22 6.44
CA SER A 149 3.47 21.61 6.83
C SER A 149 3.74 21.71 8.34
N GLU A 150 4.65 22.60 8.75
CA GLU A 150 4.94 22.88 10.16
C GLU A 150 3.98 23.89 10.80
N GLN A 151 3.00 24.40 10.06
CA GLN A 151 2.02 25.33 10.61
C GLN A 151 1.16 24.63 11.67
N LYS A 152 1.37 24.97 12.94
CA LYS A 152 0.76 24.31 14.11
C LYS A 152 -0.76 24.38 14.12
N ASP A 153 -1.34 25.49 13.65
CA ASP A 153 -2.80 25.74 13.72
C ASP A 153 -3.58 25.18 12.52
N GLN A 154 -2.88 24.82 11.44
CA GLN A 154 -3.49 24.29 10.23
C GLN A 154 -2.60 23.21 9.60
N PRO A 155 -2.54 22.01 10.21
CA PRO A 155 -1.69 20.95 9.68
C PRO A 155 -2.19 20.51 8.31
N ILE A 156 -1.33 20.67 7.30
CA ILE A 156 -1.54 20.14 5.95
C ILE A 156 -0.51 19.04 5.77
N SER A 157 -0.94 17.88 5.33
CA SER A 157 -0.06 16.80 4.93
C SER A 157 -0.52 16.18 3.63
N GLY A 158 0.29 15.34 3.02
CA GLY A 158 -0.11 14.65 1.82
C GLY A 158 0.94 13.64 1.38
N LYS A 159 0.57 12.90 0.36
CA LYS A 159 1.37 11.81 -0.20
C LYS A 159 1.28 11.82 -1.71
N LEU A 160 2.42 11.59 -2.36
CA LEU A 160 2.49 11.22 -3.77
C LEU A 160 3.30 9.92 -3.88
N GLU A 161 2.69 8.87 -4.41
CA GLU A 161 3.35 7.57 -4.59
C GLU A 161 3.03 7.00 -5.97
N PHE A 162 4.02 6.42 -6.61
CA PHE A 162 3.87 5.75 -7.90
C PHE A 162 4.74 4.51 -8.01
N ASP A 163 4.32 3.59 -8.88
CA ASP A 163 5.06 2.42 -9.36
C ASP A 163 5.07 2.41 -10.91
N PHE A 164 5.73 1.40 -11.50
CA PHE A 164 5.87 1.30 -12.95
C PHE A 164 4.97 0.20 -13.54
N ARG A 165 3.81 -0.04 -12.93
CA ARG A 165 2.85 -1.05 -13.36
C ARG A 165 1.58 -0.46 -13.99
N GLY A 166 1.70 0.70 -14.62
CA GLY A 166 0.65 1.31 -15.43
C GLY A 166 0.63 0.79 -16.87
N GLY A 167 -0.38 1.21 -17.61
CA GLY A 167 -0.58 0.81 -19.00
C GLY A 167 -0.98 -0.67 -19.18
N SER A 168 -1.27 -1.05 -20.41
CA SER A 168 -1.67 -2.41 -20.78
C SER A 168 -0.56 -3.44 -20.56
N ASN A 169 0.69 -3.03 -20.76
CA ASN A 169 1.88 -3.89 -20.65
C ASN A 169 2.47 -3.92 -19.23
N ASN A 170 1.91 -3.12 -18.29
CA ASN A 170 2.45 -2.95 -16.93
C ASN A 170 3.91 -2.47 -16.91
N ASP A 171 4.25 -1.46 -17.71
CA ASP A 171 5.58 -0.92 -17.90
C ASP A 171 5.63 0.63 -17.88
N THR A 172 4.49 1.28 -17.59
CA THR A 172 4.40 2.73 -17.47
C THR A 172 4.17 3.18 -16.04
N VAL A 173 4.38 4.47 -15.77
CA VAL A 173 4.13 5.06 -14.44
C VAL A 173 2.65 4.96 -14.09
N ARG A 174 2.38 4.47 -12.87
CA ARG A 174 1.05 4.41 -12.28
C ARG A 174 1.00 5.17 -10.98
N ILE A 175 0.13 6.17 -10.87
CA ILE A 175 -0.14 6.86 -9.61
C ILE A 175 -0.88 5.91 -8.67
N ARG A 176 -0.31 5.69 -7.50
CA ARG A 176 -0.91 4.88 -6.43
C ARG A 176 -1.64 5.75 -5.44
N HIS A 177 -0.95 6.74 -4.89
CA HIS A 177 -1.47 7.71 -3.96
C HIS A 177 -1.15 9.12 -4.44
N ALA A 178 -2.12 10.00 -4.42
CA ALA A 178 -1.96 11.43 -4.67
C ALA A 178 -3.06 12.17 -3.91
N TYR A 179 -2.77 12.58 -2.67
CA TYR A 179 -3.79 13.20 -1.82
C TYR A 179 -3.21 14.24 -0.87
N LEU A 180 -4.10 15.08 -0.39
CA LEU A 180 -3.89 16.08 0.66
C LEU A 180 -4.79 15.77 1.84
N ASN A 181 -4.25 15.92 3.05
CA ASN A 181 -5.00 15.98 4.29
C ASN A 181 -5.02 17.43 4.80
N TYR A 182 -6.19 17.89 5.15
CA TYR A 182 -6.41 19.16 5.85
C TYR A 182 -7.36 18.91 7.01
N LYS A 183 -6.87 19.02 8.24
CA LYS A 183 -7.63 18.62 9.44
C LYS A 183 -8.13 17.18 9.30
N ASN A 184 -9.44 16.98 9.41
CA ASN A 184 -10.12 15.69 9.34
C ASN A 184 -10.47 15.26 7.90
N LEU A 185 -10.15 16.07 6.88
CA LEU A 185 -10.50 15.81 5.48
C LEU A 185 -9.29 15.33 4.69
N LEU A 186 -9.48 14.27 3.92
CA LEU A 186 -8.60 13.83 2.87
C LEU A 186 -9.26 14.07 1.51
N ILE A 187 -8.53 14.69 0.60
CA ILE A 187 -8.98 14.96 -0.79
C ILE A 187 -7.92 14.43 -1.73
N GLY A 188 -8.30 13.58 -2.67
CA GLY A 188 -7.41 13.01 -3.69
C GLY A 188 -7.56 11.52 -3.84
N GLN A 189 -6.56 10.84 -4.38
CA GLN A 189 -6.56 9.41 -4.65
C GLN A 189 -5.78 8.63 -3.60
N THR A 190 -6.42 7.65 -3.00
CA THR A 190 -5.78 6.66 -2.11
C THR A 190 -6.58 5.35 -2.07
N THR A 191 -6.17 4.42 -1.21
CA THR A 191 -6.91 3.15 -1.00
C THR A 191 -8.33 3.44 -0.54
N SER A 192 -9.29 2.74 -1.14
CA SER A 192 -10.71 2.85 -0.80
C SER A 192 -10.94 2.69 0.71
N THR A 193 -11.86 3.46 1.24
CA THR A 193 -12.27 3.39 2.65
C THR A 193 -12.90 2.03 3.00
N PHE A 194 -13.48 1.32 2.02
CA PHE A 194 -14.02 -0.03 2.21
C PHE A 194 -12.93 -1.06 2.53
N LEU A 195 -11.69 -0.80 2.18
CA LEU A 195 -10.58 -1.74 2.39
C LEU A 195 -9.89 -1.48 3.72
N ASP A 196 -9.49 -2.56 4.40
CA ASP A 196 -8.59 -2.48 5.54
C ASP A 196 -7.34 -3.33 5.27
N THR A 197 -6.29 -2.66 4.79
CA THR A 197 -5.06 -3.32 4.36
C THR A 197 -4.25 -3.90 5.51
N ASP A 198 -4.57 -3.53 6.77
CA ASP A 198 -3.93 -4.12 7.96
C ASP A 198 -4.36 -5.57 8.17
N ASN A 199 -5.53 -5.95 7.64
CA ASN A 199 -6.04 -7.31 7.74
C ASN A 199 -5.45 -8.26 6.68
N ASN A 200 -4.63 -7.74 5.75
CA ASN A 200 -4.10 -8.54 4.65
C ASN A 200 -2.96 -9.45 5.14
N PRO A 201 -3.05 -10.77 4.96
CA PRO A 201 -1.90 -11.65 5.16
C PRO A 201 -0.73 -11.25 4.26
N ALA A 202 0.49 -11.40 4.76
CA ALA A 202 1.66 -11.09 3.96
C ALA A 202 1.77 -12.02 2.75
N MET A 203 1.93 -11.43 1.57
CA MET A 203 2.13 -12.13 0.30
C MET A 203 3.28 -11.46 -0.45
N LEU A 204 4.15 -12.29 -1.04
CA LEU A 204 5.26 -11.82 -1.86
C LEU A 204 4.75 -11.42 -3.24
N ASP A 205 3.83 -12.20 -3.82
CA ASP A 205 3.26 -11.92 -5.14
C ASP A 205 2.64 -10.53 -5.19
N PHE A 206 3.04 -9.73 -6.19
CA PHE A 206 2.58 -8.34 -6.33
C PHE A 206 1.13 -8.24 -6.82
N GLY A 207 0.55 -9.34 -7.31
CA GLY A 207 -0.88 -9.46 -7.65
C GLY A 207 -1.79 -9.36 -6.44
N SER A 208 -1.26 -9.64 -5.25
CA SER A 208 -1.93 -9.58 -3.94
C SER A 208 -2.88 -10.76 -3.65
N PRO A 209 -3.21 -11.02 -2.38
CA PRO A 209 -4.03 -12.14 -1.96
C PRO A 209 -5.44 -12.16 -2.56
N LEU A 210 -5.99 -13.35 -2.75
CA LEU A 210 -7.40 -13.57 -3.00
C LEU A 210 -8.22 -13.24 -1.73
N GLY A 211 -9.42 -12.70 -1.91
CA GLY A 211 -10.36 -12.36 -0.83
C GLY A 211 -10.20 -10.94 -0.28
N ILE A 212 -9.25 -10.16 -0.79
CA ILE A 212 -9.00 -8.79 -0.38
C ILE A 212 -9.08 -7.82 -1.57
N GLY A 213 -8.88 -6.52 -1.30
CA GLY A 213 -8.82 -5.48 -2.31
C GLY A 213 -7.63 -4.56 -2.17
N THR A 214 -7.26 -3.94 -3.28
CA THR A 214 -6.19 -2.93 -3.35
C THR A 214 -6.58 -1.70 -4.15
N LYS A 215 -7.88 -1.52 -4.43
CA LYS A 215 -8.38 -0.41 -5.24
C LYS A 215 -7.97 0.93 -4.65
N ARG A 216 -7.47 1.79 -5.50
CA ARG A 216 -7.21 3.20 -5.23
C ARG A 216 -8.08 4.03 -6.14
N THR A 217 -8.75 5.02 -5.56
CA THR A 217 -9.73 5.81 -6.28
C THR A 217 -9.73 7.26 -5.77
N PRO A 218 -10.05 8.24 -6.61
CA PRO A 218 -10.32 9.61 -6.17
C PRO A 218 -11.45 9.62 -5.14
N MET A 219 -11.27 10.40 -4.07
CA MET A 219 -12.22 10.48 -2.97
C MET A 219 -12.17 11.78 -2.19
N LEU A 220 -13.25 12.06 -1.50
CA LEU A 220 -13.33 12.92 -0.33
C LEU A 220 -13.60 12.03 0.87
N ARG A 221 -12.69 12.01 1.86
CA ARG A 221 -12.83 11.18 3.07
C ARG A 221 -12.73 12.05 4.33
N TYR A 222 -13.69 11.89 5.21
CA TYR A 222 -13.69 12.47 6.55
C TYR A 222 -13.27 11.41 7.57
N LEU A 223 -12.37 11.79 8.47
CA LEU A 223 -11.91 10.96 9.59
C LEU A 223 -12.30 11.63 10.90
N ASP A 224 -12.97 10.89 11.77
CA ASP A 224 -13.23 11.30 13.14
C ASP A 224 -12.65 10.31 14.15
N ASN A 225 -11.98 10.83 15.16
CA ASN A 225 -11.48 10.04 16.28
C ASN A 225 -12.56 10.07 17.38
N LEU A 226 -13.42 9.05 17.42
CA LEU A 226 -14.50 8.95 18.42
C LEU A 226 -13.94 8.84 19.83
N ASN A 227 -12.82 8.16 19.97
CA ASN A 227 -11.99 8.10 21.17
C ASN A 227 -10.56 7.69 20.81
N ALA A 228 -9.69 7.44 21.81
CA ALA A 228 -8.29 7.08 21.58
C ALA A 228 -8.09 5.77 20.79
N GLN A 229 -9.05 4.84 20.85
CA GLN A 229 -8.99 3.53 20.19
C GLN A 229 -9.87 3.44 18.94
N THR A 230 -10.90 4.30 18.81
CA THR A 230 -11.95 4.12 17.80
C THR A 230 -11.95 5.27 16.80
N LYS A 231 -11.85 4.93 15.52
CA LYS A 231 -11.89 5.87 14.41
C LYS A 231 -13.06 5.58 13.48
N LEU A 232 -13.76 6.62 13.08
CA LEU A 232 -14.83 6.59 12.07
C LEU A 232 -14.32 7.24 10.79
N PHE A 233 -14.50 6.54 9.67
CA PHE A 233 -14.22 7.06 8.34
C PHE A 233 -15.51 7.13 7.53
N LEU A 234 -15.74 8.25 6.87
CA LEU A 234 -16.84 8.46 5.93
C LEU A 234 -16.23 8.90 4.60
N GLY A 235 -16.52 8.18 3.52
CA GLY A 235 -15.95 8.39 2.20
C GLY A 235 -17.01 8.63 1.13
N LEU A 236 -16.77 9.60 0.26
CA LEU A 236 -17.40 9.73 -1.04
C LEU A 236 -16.33 9.42 -2.08
N GLU A 237 -16.47 8.30 -2.77
CA GLU A 237 -15.45 7.74 -3.66
C GLU A 237 -15.97 7.65 -5.08
N GLN A 238 -15.08 7.78 -6.07
CA GLN A 238 -15.46 7.56 -7.45
C GLN A 238 -15.90 6.09 -7.63
N GLY A 239 -17.16 5.89 -8.02
CA GLY A 239 -17.73 4.60 -8.36
C GLY A 239 -17.25 4.06 -9.72
N GLN A 240 -18.04 3.19 -10.33
CA GLN A 240 -17.82 2.73 -11.70
C GLN A 240 -18.03 3.85 -12.72
N THR A 241 -17.48 3.70 -13.92
CA THR A 241 -17.41 4.77 -14.93
C THR A 241 -18.78 5.33 -15.32
N ASP A 242 -19.81 4.48 -15.37
CA ASP A 242 -21.15 4.88 -15.79
C ASP A 242 -22.02 5.43 -14.67
N ASN A 243 -21.58 5.31 -13.42
CA ASN A 243 -22.31 5.80 -12.26
C ASN A 243 -22.41 7.31 -12.27
N ARG A 244 -23.58 7.85 -11.88
CA ARG A 244 -23.85 9.28 -11.75
C ARG A 244 -23.43 9.82 -10.41
N LEU A 245 -23.54 8.99 -9.37
CA LEU A 245 -23.28 9.36 -7.99
C LEU A 245 -21.98 8.73 -7.48
N PRO A 246 -21.26 9.39 -6.57
CA PRO A 246 -20.16 8.76 -5.89
C PRO A 246 -20.66 7.62 -5.01
N SER A 247 -19.80 6.62 -4.79
CA SER A 247 -20.04 5.58 -3.80
C SER A 247 -19.92 6.15 -2.40
N PHE A 248 -20.89 5.88 -1.52
CA PHE A 248 -20.81 6.19 -0.10
C PHE A 248 -20.22 5.01 0.65
N ILE A 249 -19.14 5.26 1.41
CA ILE A 249 -18.42 4.22 2.13
C ILE A 249 -18.23 4.65 3.59
N THR A 250 -18.40 3.72 4.50
CA THR A 250 -18.12 3.93 5.93
C THR A 250 -17.21 2.84 6.47
N LYS A 251 -16.34 3.18 7.41
CA LYS A 251 -15.51 2.23 8.18
C LYS A 251 -15.42 2.69 9.62
N LEU A 252 -15.70 1.79 10.53
CA LEU A 252 -15.38 1.94 11.94
C LEU A 252 -14.20 1.02 12.26
N LYS A 253 -13.11 1.59 12.79
CA LYS A 253 -11.89 0.87 13.13
C LYS A 253 -11.57 1.02 14.60
N TYR A 254 -11.37 -0.11 15.27
CA TYR A 254 -10.99 -0.18 16.68
C TYR A 254 -9.56 -0.71 16.81
N HIS A 255 -8.71 0.01 17.51
CA HIS A 255 -7.34 -0.39 17.84
C HIS A 255 -7.31 -1.06 19.19
N PHE A 256 -6.77 -2.27 19.26
CA PHE A 256 -6.61 -3.00 20.52
C PHE A 256 -5.57 -2.31 21.39
N LEU A 257 -5.75 -2.42 22.71
CA LEU A 257 -4.74 -1.97 23.67
C LEU A 257 -3.40 -2.71 23.46
N ASP A 258 -2.31 -2.09 23.93
CA ASP A 258 -0.96 -2.64 23.87
C ASP A 258 -0.45 -2.93 22.43
N ASP A 259 -0.93 -2.17 21.44
CA ASP A 259 -0.52 -2.30 20.02
C ASP A 259 -0.68 -3.74 19.47
N LYS A 260 -1.63 -4.49 19.98
CA LYS A 260 -1.90 -5.88 19.55
C LYS A 260 -2.55 -6.00 18.18
N GLY A 261 -2.98 -4.89 17.58
CA GLY A 261 -3.59 -4.86 16.28
C GLY A 261 -4.90 -4.07 16.25
N SER A 262 -5.75 -4.38 15.27
CA SER A 262 -7.01 -3.66 15.08
C SER A 262 -8.11 -4.56 14.53
N ALA A 263 -9.36 -4.15 14.72
CA ALA A 263 -10.53 -4.72 14.05
C ALA A 263 -11.32 -3.62 13.35
N SER A 264 -11.99 -3.96 12.26
CA SER A 264 -12.83 -3.02 11.52
C SER A 264 -14.14 -3.65 11.05
N ILE A 265 -15.18 -2.81 10.99
CA ILE A 265 -16.42 -3.07 10.27
C ILE A 265 -16.61 -2.00 9.20
N ARG A 266 -17.07 -2.40 8.02
CA ARG A 266 -17.10 -1.55 6.83
C ARG A 266 -18.43 -1.72 6.11
N GLY A 267 -18.90 -0.64 5.49
CA GLY A 267 -20.10 -0.62 4.67
C GLY A 267 -19.89 0.18 3.39
N MET A 268 -20.56 -0.22 2.32
CA MET A 268 -20.57 0.45 1.03
C MET A 268 -21.99 0.48 0.47
N ALA A 269 -22.34 1.59 -0.13
CA ALA A 269 -23.57 1.79 -0.90
C ALA A 269 -23.27 2.61 -2.15
N GLN A 270 -23.72 2.13 -3.31
CA GLN A 270 -23.54 2.83 -4.59
C GLN A 270 -24.60 2.41 -5.60
N GLU A 271 -24.68 3.12 -6.71
CA GLU A 271 -25.39 2.66 -7.89
C GLU A 271 -24.47 1.79 -8.76
N VAL A 272 -25.06 0.85 -9.50
CA VAL A 272 -24.46 0.21 -10.67
C VAL A 272 -25.34 0.61 -11.84
N ARG A 273 -24.75 1.28 -12.82
CA ARG A 273 -25.45 1.79 -13.99
C ARG A 273 -24.79 1.31 -15.28
N SER A 274 -25.60 1.06 -16.28
CA SER A 274 -25.14 0.76 -17.64
C SER A 274 -25.76 1.72 -18.63
N ARG A 275 -24.92 2.48 -19.34
CA ARG A 275 -25.38 3.34 -20.43
C ARG A 275 -25.83 2.55 -21.65
N GLU A 276 -25.20 1.40 -21.87
CA GLU A 276 -25.54 0.51 -22.98
C GLU A 276 -26.91 -0.16 -22.83
N LEU A 277 -27.40 -0.32 -21.59
CA LEU A 277 -28.71 -0.87 -21.27
C LEU A 277 -29.72 0.25 -20.98
N ASP A 278 -29.81 1.24 -21.85
CA ASP A 278 -30.75 2.37 -21.74
C ASP A 278 -30.71 3.07 -20.37
N ASN A 279 -29.52 3.21 -19.82
CA ASN A 279 -29.29 3.80 -18.51
C ASN A 279 -29.92 3.02 -17.33
N ALA A 280 -30.15 1.72 -17.49
CA ALA A 280 -30.59 0.88 -16.39
C ALA A 280 -29.69 1.07 -15.16
N THR A 281 -30.28 1.08 -13.99
CA THR A 281 -29.60 1.37 -12.73
C THR A 281 -30.12 0.46 -11.63
N GLU A 282 -29.19 -0.15 -10.87
CA GLU A 282 -29.49 -0.98 -9.71
C GLU A 282 -28.71 -0.52 -8.49
N PHE A 283 -29.23 -0.84 -7.29
CA PHE A 283 -28.59 -0.53 -6.03
C PHE A 283 -27.60 -1.63 -5.63
N SER A 284 -26.34 -1.24 -5.48
CA SER A 284 -25.22 -2.10 -5.05
C SER A 284 -24.81 -1.77 -3.63
N TRP A 285 -24.47 -2.79 -2.86
CA TRP A 285 -24.04 -2.63 -1.48
C TRP A 285 -23.00 -3.69 -1.09
N GLY A 286 -22.29 -3.44 -0.01
CA GLY A 286 -21.36 -4.39 0.56
C GLY A 286 -21.12 -4.13 2.05
N ILE A 287 -20.80 -5.19 2.76
CA ILE A 287 -20.33 -5.15 4.14
C ILE A 287 -19.01 -5.89 4.24
N GLY A 288 -18.17 -5.49 5.20
CA GLY A 288 -16.91 -6.18 5.46
C GLY A 288 -16.57 -6.10 6.93
N VAL A 289 -15.92 -7.14 7.43
CA VAL A 289 -15.35 -7.21 8.78
C VAL A 289 -13.97 -7.82 8.70
N GLY A 290 -13.09 -7.42 9.60
CA GLY A 290 -11.76 -8.01 9.62
C GLY A 290 -10.95 -7.57 10.82
N THR A 291 -9.88 -8.29 11.04
CA THR A 291 -8.96 -8.04 12.16
C THR A 291 -7.54 -8.47 11.80
N ASN A 292 -6.59 -7.77 12.37
CA ASN A 292 -5.24 -8.25 12.57
C ASN A 292 -4.98 -8.32 14.08
N TYR A 293 -4.34 -9.38 14.55
CA TYR A 293 -4.10 -9.55 15.98
C TYR A 293 -2.79 -10.31 16.24
N LYS A 294 -1.95 -9.71 17.06
CA LYS A 294 -0.72 -10.36 17.58
C LYS A 294 -1.09 -11.31 18.71
N ILE A 295 -1.13 -12.59 18.43
CA ILE A 295 -1.37 -13.66 19.41
C ILE A 295 -0.22 -13.70 20.41
N THR A 296 1.01 -13.61 19.89
CA THR A 296 2.26 -13.43 20.65
C THR A 296 3.09 -12.29 19.99
N ASN A 297 4.26 -11.98 20.55
CA ASN A 297 5.16 -11.02 19.91
C ASN A 297 5.65 -11.47 18.53
N ASP A 298 5.67 -12.78 18.29
CA ASP A 298 6.20 -13.38 17.06
C ASP A 298 5.11 -13.96 16.15
N LEU A 299 3.87 -14.13 16.64
CA LEU A 299 2.78 -14.74 15.88
C LEU A 299 1.61 -13.77 15.72
N GLU A 300 1.23 -13.53 14.50
CA GLU A 300 0.11 -12.67 14.14
C GLU A 300 -0.87 -13.40 13.22
N ILE A 301 -2.16 -13.19 13.48
CA ILE A 301 -3.27 -13.61 12.63
C ILE A 301 -3.87 -12.41 11.90
N ASN A 302 -4.19 -12.61 10.62
CA ASN A 302 -4.92 -11.66 9.79
C ASN A 302 -6.17 -12.37 9.26
N VAL A 303 -7.33 -11.72 9.38
CA VAL A 303 -8.61 -12.23 8.88
C VAL A 303 -9.38 -11.10 8.24
N ASP A 304 -9.96 -11.33 7.06
CA ASP A 304 -10.86 -10.39 6.41
C ASP A 304 -11.99 -11.15 5.73
N TYR A 305 -13.21 -10.66 5.87
CA TYR A 305 -14.40 -11.15 5.20
C TYR A 305 -15.19 -9.99 4.62
N SER A 306 -15.74 -10.19 3.43
CA SER A 306 -16.62 -9.23 2.78
C SER A 306 -17.73 -9.96 2.04
N HIS A 307 -18.96 -9.45 2.16
CA HIS A 307 -20.11 -9.79 1.32
C HIS A 307 -20.46 -8.60 0.46
N VAL A 308 -20.58 -8.79 -0.85
CA VAL A 308 -20.80 -7.70 -1.81
C VAL A 308 -21.83 -8.12 -2.85
N LYS A 309 -22.75 -7.20 -3.14
CA LYS A 309 -23.70 -7.31 -4.25
C LYS A 309 -23.49 -6.14 -5.22
N GLY A 310 -23.02 -6.47 -6.43
CA GLY A 310 -22.93 -5.56 -7.58
C GLY A 310 -21.58 -4.94 -7.85
N ASP A 311 -20.73 -4.59 -6.86
CA ASP A 311 -19.42 -4.00 -7.15
C ASP A 311 -18.41 -5.04 -7.62
N SER A 312 -17.66 -4.72 -8.68
CA SER A 312 -16.60 -5.57 -9.23
C SER A 312 -15.21 -4.94 -9.12
N THR A 313 -15.04 -3.87 -8.36
CA THR A 313 -13.80 -3.09 -8.40
C THR A 313 -13.11 -2.92 -7.07
N LEU A 314 -13.81 -3.05 -5.94
CA LEU A 314 -13.25 -2.88 -4.61
C LEU A 314 -12.34 -4.06 -4.23
N LEU A 315 -12.82 -5.29 -4.43
CA LEU A 315 -12.06 -6.50 -4.19
C LEU A 315 -11.35 -6.97 -5.46
N LEU A 316 -10.28 -7.75 -5.31
CA LEU A 316 -9.54 -8.32 -6.43
C LEU A 316 -10.25 -9.58 -6.95
N TYR A 317 -10.06 -9.85 -8.23
CA TYR A 317 -10.47 -11.11 -8.90
C TYR A 317 -11.97 -11.33 -9.03
N THR A 318 -12.77 -10.30 -8.78
CA THR A 318 -14.23 -10.38 -8.88
C THR A 318 -14.70 -10.60 -10.33
N ASN A 319 -15.89 -11.14 -10.48
CA ASN A 319 -16.65 -11.15 -11.72
C ASN A 319 -17.06 -9.75 -12.16
N SER A 320 -17.73 -9.63 -13.30
CA SER A 320 -18.44 -8.41 -13.70
C SER A 320 -19.45 -8.00 -12.63
N ALA A 321 -19.73 -6.70 -12.49
CA ALA A 321 -20.68 -6.20 -11.50
C ALA A 321 -22.11 -6.72 -11.77
N TYR A 322 -22.45 -6.93 -13.02
CA TYR A 322 -23.74 -7.41 -13.47
C TYR A 322 -23.62 -8.22 -14.76
N ASN A 323 -24.65 -8.99 -15.04
CA ASN A 323 -24.96 -9.59 -16.34
C ASN A 323 -26.33 -9.08 -16.82
N SER A 324 -26.53 -9.10 -18.13
CA SER A 324 -27.83 -8.84 -18.78
C SER A 324 -28.13 -9.95 -19.79
N GLU A 325 -29.40 -10.27 -19.99
CA GLU A 325 -29.81 -11.11 -21.09
C GLU A 325 -29.76 -10.36 -22.42
N GLN A 326 -29.68 -11.10 -23.52
CA GLN A 326 -29.70 -10.52 -24.86
C GLN A 326 -31.09 -9.88 -25.11
N ASN A 327 -31.13 -8.64 -25.56
CA ASN A 327 -32.33 -7.85 -25.82
C ASN A 327 -33.16 -7.49 -24.57
N GLN A 328 -32.60 -7.56 -23.38
CA GLN A 328 -33.20 -7.03 -22.16
C GLN A 328 -32.34 -5.89 -21.63
N ASN A 329 -32.98 -4.86 -21.11
CA ASN A 329 -32.29 -3.71 -20.52
C ASN A 329 -32.15 -3.85 -18.99
N ASP A 330 -32.07 -5.09 -18.49
CA ASP A 330 -32.02 -5.39 -17.06
C ASP A 330 -30.60 -5.60 -16.58
N ILE A 331 -30.27 -5.03 -15.43
CA ILE A 331 -29.06 -5.25 -14.69
C ILE A 331 -29.30 -6.37 -13.66
N ASN A 332 -28.64 -7.51 -13.83
CA ASN A 332 -28.68 -8.62 -12.88
C ASN A 332 -27.36 -8.66 -12.12
N LEU A 333 -27.38 -8.22 -10.86
CA LEU A 333 -26.18 -7.99 -10.06
C LEU A 333 -25.49 -9.30 -9.68
N ASN A 334 -24.15 -9.31 -9.77
CA ASN A 334 -23.32 -10.32 -9.13
C ASN A 334 -23.42 -10.17 -7.61
N GLU A 335 -23.38 -11.30 -6.89
CA GLU A 335 -23.40 -11.34 -5.44
C GLU A 335 -22.43 -12.42 -4.98
N PHE A 336 -21.54 -12.08 -4.05
CA PHE A 336 -20.46 -12.97 -3.65
C PHE A 336 -19.94 -12.71 -2.24
N ASP A 337 -19.35 -13.75 -1.66
CA ASP A 337 -18.58 -13.74 -0.42
C ASP A 337 -17.10 -13.85 -0.74
N ALA A 338 -16.28 -13.08 -0.05
CA ALA A 338 -14.83 -13.11 -0.18
C ALA A 338 -14.21 -13.14 1.21
N PHE A 339 -13.22 -14.00 1.42
CA PHE A 339 -12.49 -14.01 2.67
C PHE A 339 -11.01 -14.34 2.47
N SER A 340 -10.20 -13.91 3.43
CA SER A 340 -8.81 -14.33 3.57
C SER A 340 -8.45 -14.53 5.03
N ILE A 341 -7.57 -15.50 5.28
CA ILE A 341 -7.00 -15.78 6.61
C ILE A 341 -5.53 -16.10 6.46
N GLY A 342 -4.69 -15.62 7.37
CA GLY A 342 -3.29 -15.92 7.37
C GLY A 342 -2.66 -15.85 8.75
N LEU A 343 -1.59 -16.60 8.90
CA LEU A 343 -0.73 -16.63 10.07
C LEU A 343 0.68 -16.23 9.65
N SER A 344 1.21 -15.18 10.26
CA SER A 344 2.58 -14.73 10.07
C SER A 344 3.39 -15.01 11.34
N TYR A 345 4.51 -15.71 11.19
CA TYR A 345 5.39 -16.09 12.29
C TYR A 345 6.80 -15.56 12.08
N GLN A 346 7.30 -14.79 13.06
CA GLN A 346 8.69 -14.33 13.10
C GLN A 346 9.56 -15.43 13.67
N ILE A 347 10.21 -16.22 12.81
CA ILE A 347 11.05 -17.38 13.20
C ILE A 347 12.28 -16.91 13.97
N ASN A 348 12.88 -15.80 13.52
CA ASN A 348 13.96 -15.08 14.19
C ASN A 348 13.99 -13.62 13.70
N PRO A 349 14.80 -12.71 14.27
CA PRO A 349 14.80 -11.30 13.88
C PRO A 349 15.03 -10.99 12.39
N LYS A 350 15.50 -11.96 11.60
CA LYS A 350 15.80 -11.80 10.18
C LYS A 350 14.89 -12.62 9.26
N LEU A 351 14.13 -13.57 9.78
CA LEU A 351 13.33 -14.51 8.99
C LEU A 351 11.89 -14.56 9.48
N GLN A 352 10.97 -14.24 8.58
CA GLN A 352 9.52 -14.34 8.76
C GLN A 352 8.96 -15.36 7.77
N SER A 353 7.94 -16.11 8.18
CA SER A 353 7.12 -16.96 7.31
C SER A 353 5.64 -16.60 7.45
N THR A 354 4.90 -16.72 6.36
CA THR A 354 3.45 -16.57 6.36
C THR A 354 2.84 -17.76 5.63
N ILE A 355 1.82 -18.36 6.24
CA ILE A 355 0.91 -19.30 5.58
C ILE A 355 -0.48 -18.70 5.56
N ALA A 356 -1.15 -18.74 4.41
CA ALA A 356 -2.45 -18.11 4.30
C ALA A 356 -3.32 -18.75 3.22
N TYR A 357 -4.61 -18.45 3.29
CA TYR A 357 -5.63 -18.92 2.37
C TYR A 357 -6.62 -17.79 2.08
N GLY A 358 -7.07 -17.71 0.84
CA GLY A 358 -8.13 -16.81 0.38
C GLY A 358 -9.14 -17.55 -0.47
N ALA A 359 -10.38 -17.11 -0.43
CA ALA A 359 -11.43 -17.66 -1.29
C ALA A 359 -12.48 -16.58 -1.64
N MET A 360 -13.18 -16.84 -2.74
CA MET A 360 -14.32 -16.08 -3.20
C MET A 360 -15.37 -17.05 -3.75
N PHE A 361 -16.60 -16.93 -3.28
CA PHE A 361 -17.73 -17.73 -3.71
C PHE A 361 -18.86 -16.82 -4.18
N SER A 362 -19.22 -16.95 -5.44
CA SER A 362 -20.33 -16.20 -6.02
C SER A 362 -21.64 -16.97 -5.86
N ASN A 363 -22.74 -16.25 -5.68
CA ASN A 363 -24.09 -16.83 -5.65
C ASN A 363 -24.35 -17.54 -6.97
N ASP A 364 -24.68 -18.83 -6.91
CA ASP A 364 -24.84 -19.69 -8.10
C ASP A 364 -26.31 -19.96 -8.48
N SER A 365 -27.26 -19.32 -7.79
CA SER A 365 -28.70 -19.49 -7.96
C SER A 365 -29.43 -18.22 -8.43
N ASN A 366 -28.80 -17.05 -8.39
CA ASN A 366 -29.39 -15.79 -8.83
C ASN A 366 -29.43 -15.66 -10.38
N GLU A 367 -30.06 -14.60 -10.89
CA GLU A 367 -30.17 -14.36 -12.35
C GLU A 367 -28.81 -14.12 -13.01
N PHE A 368 -27.86 -13.46 -12.31
CA PHE A 368 -26.49 -13.31 -12.78
C PHE A 368 -25.87 -14.68 -13.15
N ALA A 369 -26.00 -15.64 -12.23
CA ALA A 369 -25.46 -16.98 -12.38
C ALA A 369 -26.15 -17.76 -13.51
N LYS A 370 -27.47 -17.64 -13.63
CA LYS A 370 -28.24 -18.29 -14.71
C LYS A 370 -27.82 -17.78 -16.08
N ILE A 371 -27.65 -16.46 -16.21
CA ILE A 371 -27.20 -15.82 -17.46
C ILE A 371 -25.78 -16.27 -17.80
N ALA A 372 -24.86 -16.31 -16.81
CA ALA A 372 -23.50 -16.77 -17.02
C ALA A 372 -23.45 -18.24 -17.49
N LYS A 373 -24.27 -19.11 -16.90
CA LYS A 373 -24.41 -20.51 -17.32
C LYS A 373 -24.98 -20.63 -18.75
N ASN A 374 -26.06 -19.91 -19.06
CA ASN A 374 -26.72 -19.95 -20.38
C ASN A 374 -25.80 -19.45 -21.49
N LYS A 375 -24.96 -18.44 -21.20
CA LYS A 375 -23.97 -17.91 -22.14
C LYS A 375 -22.69 -18.75 -22.22
N ALA A 376 -22.53 -19.76 -21.37
CA ALA A 376 -21.29 -20.51 -21.19
C ALA A 376 -20.08 -19.55 -20.99
N ASP A 377 -20.28 -18.50 -20.18
CA ASP A 377 -19.28 -17.44 -19.99
C ASP A 377 -18.14 -17.94 -19.08
N THR A 378 -17.04 -18.34 -19.70
CA THR A 378 -15.84 -18.82 -19.01
C THR A 378 -15.04 -17.71 -18.32
N ALA A 379 -15.39 -16.44 -18.51
CA ALA A 379 -14.78 -15.31 -17.81
C ALA A 379 -15.38 -15.08 -16.41
N GLN A 380 -16.60 -15.62 -16.15
CA GLN A 380 -17.26 -15.50 -14.85
C GLN A 380 -17.01 -16.75 -14.02
N ASN A 381 -16.61 -16.55 -12.75
CA ASN A 381 -16.24 -17.63 -11.85
C ASN A 381 -17.28 -17.81 -10.74
N LYS A 382 -17.68 -19.05 -10.52
CA LYS A 382 -18.50 -19.46 -9.39
C LYS A 382 -17.68 -19.52 -8.11
N ALA A 383 -16.45 -20.04 -8.19
CA ALA A 383 -15.56 -20.18 -7.06
C ALA A 383 -14.10 -19.90 -7.42
N LEU A 384 -13.41 -19.25 -6.51
CA LEU A 384 -11.96 -19.05 -6.53
C LEU A 384 -11.40 -19.46 -5.17
N GLN A 385 -10.31 -20.21 -5.15
CA GLN A 385 -9.64 -20.64 -3.94
C GLN A 385 -8.12 -20.58 -4.13
N GLN A 386 -7.38 -20.13 -3.13
CA GLN A 386 -5.94 -20.00 -3.22
C GLN A 386 -5.27 -20.08 -1.86
N GLY A 387 -4.22 -20.90 -1.76
CA GLY A 387 -3.33 -20.93 -0.60
C GLY A 387 -1.92 -20.50 -0.99
N TRP A 388 -1.16 -19.95 -0.05
CA TRP A 388 0.24 -19.62 -0.23
C TRP A 388 1.04 -19.79 1.06
N ILE A 389 2.32 -20.02 0.85
CA ILE A 389 3.33 -20.02 1.93
C ILE A 389 4.54 -19.25 1.44
N ASN A 390 5.08 -18.39 2.30
CA ASN A 390 6.29 -17.65 1.97
C ASN A 390 7.30 -17.62 3.12
N PHE A 391 8.53 -17.27 2.74
CA PHE A 391 9.63 -16.95 3.65
C PHE A 391 10.25 -15.63 3.18
N MET A 392 10.38 -14.68 4.11
CA MET A 392 11.02 -13.39 3.88
C MET A 392 12.24 -13.26 4.78
N TYR A 393 13.41 -13.14 4.17
CA TYR A 393 14.70 -13.05 4.85
C TYR A 393 15.31 -11.67 4.67
N SER A 394 15.53 -10.96 5.79
CA SER A 394 16.16 -9.64 5.83
C SER A 394 17.48 -9.72 6.58
N PRO A 395 18.61 -10.04 5.88
CA PRO A 395 19.93 -10.19 6.52
C PRO A 395 20.40 -8.89 7.17
N ILE A 396 20.10 -7.78 6.54
CA ILE A 396 20.33 -6.42 7.00
C ILE A 396 19.14 -5.55 6.60
N THR A 397 18.84 -4.54 7.40
CA THR A 397 17.97 -3.47 6.96
C THR A 397 18.79 -2.62 5.97
N PRO A 398 18.30 -2.28 4.81
CA PRO A 398 16.94 -2.36 4.24
C PRO A 398 16.74 -3.46 3.18
N LEU A 399 17.55 -4.51 3.16
CA LEU A 399 17.53 -5.56 2.13
C LEU A 399 16.67 -6.75 2.55
N THR A 400 15.74 -7.16 1.68
CA THR A 400 14.86 -8.32 1.88
C THR A 400 14.91 -9.24 0.66
N PHE A 401 15.05 -10.53 0.90
CA PHE A 401 14.85 -11.62 -0.05
C PHE A 401 13.55 -12.35 0.29
N GLY A 402 12.83 -12.80 -0.71
CA GLY A 402 11.60 -13.56 -0.52
C GLY A 402 11.50 -14.75 -1.45
N ILE A 403 10.87 -15.82 -0.97
CA ILE A 403 10.43 -16.96 -1.75
C ILE A 403 9.00 -17.31 -1.35
N GLU A 404 8.14 -17.64 -2.33
CA GLU A 404 6.73 -17.95 -2.11
C GLU A 404 6.26 -19.01 -3.07
N TYR A 405 5.50 -19.97 -2.56
CA TYR A 405 4.75 -20.93 -3.36
C TYR A 405 3.25 -20.62 -3.22
N ILE A 406 2.57 -20.59 -4.37
CA ILE A 406 1.14 -20.35 -4.48
C ILE A 406 0.50 -21.53 -5.19
N TYR A 407 -0.63 -21.98 -4.65
CA TYR A 407 -1.51 -22.93 -5.32
C TYR A 407 -2.96 -22.46 -5.23
N GLY A 408 -3.70 -22.53 -6.35
CA GLY A 408 -5.10 -22.12 -6.39
C GLY A 408 -5.89 -22.81 -7.51
N GLU A 409 -7.21 -22.70 -7.40
CA GLU A 409 -8.16 -23.22 -8.38
C GLU A 409 -9.27 -22.19 -8.62
N ARG A 410 -9.68 -22.05 -9.87
CA ARG A 410 -10.94 -21.40 -10.25
C ARG A 410 -11.92 -22.40 -10.80
N GLU A 411 -13.22 -22.16 -10.57
CA GLU A 411 -14.32 -22.89 -11.15
C GLU A 411 -15.30 -21.90 -11.78
N THR A 412 -15.65 -22.11 -13.04
CA THR A 412 -16.65 -21.31 -13.77
C THR A 412 -18.07 -21.71 -13.36
N TYR A 413 -19.06 -20.94 -13.78
CA TYR A 413 -20.47 -21.31 -13.56
C TYR A 413 -20.90 -22.55 -14.35
N THR A 414 -20.16 -22.92 -15.39
CA THR A 414 -20.39 -24.16 -16.18
C THR A 414 -19.66 -25.38 -15.59
N GLY A 415 -18.88 -25.19 -14.51
CA GLY A 415 -18.19 -26.26 -13.82
C GLY A 415 -16.78 -26.56 -14.36
N GLU A 416 -16.32 -25.81 -15.36
CA GLU A 416 -14.94 -25.92 -15.86
C GLU A 416 -13.95 -25.38 -14.83
N LYS A 417 -12.82 -26.03 -14.72
CA LYS A 417 -11.79 -25.69 -13.72
C LYS A 417 -10.49 -25.25 -14.35
N GLY A 418 -9.74 -24.42 -13.64
CA GLY A 418 -8.39 -24.03 -13.98
C GLY A 418 -7.52 -23.91 -12.74
N LYS A 419 -6.24 -24.27 -12.84
CA LYS A 419 -5.31 -24.31 -11.72
C LYS A 419 -4.21 -23.27 -11.85
N ASP A 420 -3.88 -22.64 -10.75
CA ASP A 420 -2.68 -21.80 -10.58
C ASP A 420 -1.68 -22.53 -9.69
N SER A 421 -0.44 -22.66 -10.16
CA SER A 421 0.66 -23.23 -9.38
C SER A 421 1.94 -22.52 -9.77
N ARG A 422 2.56 -21.78 -8.83
CA ARG A 422 3.76 -21.00 -9.09
C ARG A 422 4.70 -20.89 -7.93
N LEU A 423 5.99 -20.76 -8.25
CA LEU A 423 7.06 -20.42 -7.32
C LEU A 423 7.60 -19.05 -7.67
N SER A 424 7.53 -18.12 -6.73
CA SER A 424 7.96 -16.73 -6.93
C SER A 424 9.11 -16.38 -6.00
N THR A 425 10.02 -15.54 -6.46
CA THR A 425 11.14 -15.00 -5.69
C THR A 425 11.20 -13.48 -5.82
N MET A 426 11.77 -12.82 -4.81
CA MET A 426 11.87 -11.36 -4.76
C MET A 426 13.15 -10.93 -4.08
N VAL A 427 13.76 -9.87 -4.62
CA VAL A 427 14.80 -9.08 -3.94
C VAL A 427 14.32 -7.65 -3.85
N LYS A 428 14.33 -7.06 -2.66
CA LYS A 428 13.86 -5.70 -2.41
C LYS A 428 14.88 -4.93 -1.56
N TYR A 429 15.23 -3.71 -2.00
CA TYR A 429 15.97 -2.73 -1.23
C TYR A 429 15.10 -1.51 -0.97
N SER A 430 14.85 -1.19 0.31
CA SER A 430 14.01 -0.07 0.74
C SER A 430 14.87 1.13 1.18
N PHE A 431 14.42 2.36 0.92
CA PHE A 431 15.14 3.60 1.29
C PHE A 431 14.17 4.69 1.72
#